data_1107399913dce5fbb64ccb0f75eb88d9
#
_entry.id   1107399913dce5fbb64ccb0f75eb88d9
#
_cell.length_a   1.000
_cell.length_b   1.000
_cell.length_c   1.000
_cell.angle_alpha   90.00
_cell.angle_beta   90.00
_cell.angle_gamma   90.00
#
_symmetry.space_group_name_H-M   'P 1'
#
loop_
_entity.id
_entity.type
_entity.pdbx_description
1 polymer ?
#
loop_
_entity_poly.entity_id
_entity_poly.type
_entity_poly.pdbx_seq_one_letter_code
_entity_poly.pdbx_strand_id
1 'polypeptide(L)'
;MIKRIGRHTIEFTEMPRVVGAAAVVGKKESEGPLAQWFDRTIIDTTMGGETWEKAEALFQKEAVTIATVKSGVKCENIDYIFAGDLLNQCISSSYGLRDFGIPFLGQYGACSTMAQTIACASVFVESGAGDICAAVTSSHFCSAERQFRFPLQYGGQRTPTAQWTVTGSGSMVISAAENGSLKKPELIANESELKDQIAVKHICTGKIIDMGITDANNMGSAMAGAAADTIYRFLSDTNTAPNDYDMIVTGDLGKVGTEILYELLERENINIRDNHKDCGLMIFDLNEQDVHSGGSGCGCSASVLCSYIYMNMLTKKLNNILFVATGALMSPTIVQQGESIPGIAHLVHFVNIK
;
A
#
# COMPACT_ATOMS: atom_id res chain seq x y z
N MET A 1 20.28 11.44 7.05
CA MET A 1 19.74 12.84 7.20
C MET A 1 18.64 13.07 6.16
N ILE A 2 17.51 13.64 6.57
CA ILE A 2 16.39 13.92 5.66
C ILE A 2 16.67 15.19 4.87
N LYS A 3 16.54 15.13 3.54
CA LYS A 3 16.70 16.27 2.65
C LYS A 3 15.42 16.50 1.84
N ARG A 4 14.93 17.75 1.81
CA ARG A 4 13.81 18.11 0.95
C ARG A 4 14.31 18.43 -0.46
N ILE A 5 13.76 17.73 -1.47
CA ILE A 5 13.99 18.02 -2.88
C ILE A 5 12.72 18.67 -3.43
N GLY A 6 12.89 19.79 -4.16
CA GLY A 6 11.75 20.54 -4.65
C GLY A 6 10.82 20.99 -3.53
N ARG A 7 9.51 20.89 -3.74
CA ARG A 7 8.51 21.38 -2.78
C ARG A 7 7.92 20.27 -1.89
N HIS A 8 7.79 19.05 -2.41
CA HIS A 8 6.97 18.00 -1.78
C HIS A 8 7.71 16.68 -1.62
N THR A 9 8.86 16.50 -2.26
CA THR A 9 9.64 15.26 -2.23
C THR A 9 10.71 15.32 -1.15
N ILE A 10 10.86 14.23 -0.44
CA ILE A 10 11.89 14.00 0.58
C ILE A 10 12.84 12.92 0.09
N GLU A 11 14.13 13.20 0.15
CA GLU A 11 15.22 12.24 -0.07
C GLU A 11 15.80 11.78 1.26
N PHE A 12 16.00 10.49 1.41
CA PHE A 12 16.67 9.86 2.54
C PHE A 12 18.16 9.66 2.20
N THR A 13 19.05 10.23 3.01
CA THR A 13 20.50 10.16 2.76
C THR A 13 21.07 8.79 3.08
N GLU A 14 20.64 8.19 4.20
CA GLU A 14 21.07 6.86 4.64
C GLU A 14 20.22 5.75 4.01
N MET A 15 19.05 6.12 3.45
CA MET A 15 18.14 5.20 2.77
C MET A 15 17.68 4.05 3.67
N PRO A 16 16.59 4.19 4.44
CA PRO A 16 16.02 3.11 5.26
C PRO A 16 15.88 1.79 4.50
N ARG A 17 16.19 0.67 5.15
CA ARG A 17 16.20 -0.67 4.53
C ARG A 17 14.91 -1.44 4.81
N VAL A 18 14.38 -2.09 3.79
CA VAL A 18 13.30 -3.06 3.94
C VAL A 18 13.92 -4.42 4.25
N VAL A 19 13.89 -4.82 5.52
CA VAL A 19 14.53 -6.05 5.99
C VAL A 19 13.61 -7.27 6.02
N GLY A 20 12.31 -7.07 5.84
CA GLY A 20 11.33 -8.14 5.74
C GLY A 20 9.99 -7.62 5.24
N ALA A 21 9.27 -8.43 4.48
CA ALA A 21 7.91 -8.15 4.07
C ALA A 21 7.09 -9.45 3.98
N ALA A 22 5.78 -9.33 4.21
CA ALA A 22 4.86 -10.44 4.10
C ALA A 22 3.48 -9.99 3.65
N ALA A 23 2.79 -10.88 2.93
CA ALA A 23 1.41 -10.70 2.50
C ALA A 23 0.56 -11.91 2.86
N VAL A 24 -0.60 -11.64 3.48
CA VAL A 24 -1.62 -12.65 3.82
C VAL A 24 -2.91 -12.26 3.13
N VAL A 25 -3.51 -13.19 2.38
CA VAL A 25 -4.69 -12.90 1.56
C VAL A 25 -5.81 -13.91 1.73
N GLY A 26 -7.02 -13.54 1.29
CA GLY A 26 -8.20 -14.37 1.33
C GLY A 26 -8.30 -15.34 0.15
N LYS A 27 -9.44 -16.05 0.12
CA LYS A 27 -9.73 -17.07 -0.89
C LYS A 27 -9.73 -16.50 -2.31
N LYS A 28 -10.44 -15.38 -2.55
CA LYS A 28 -10.59 -14.83 -3.90
C LYS A 28 -9.25 -14.37 -4.49
N GLU A 29 -8.40 -13.80 -3.67
CA GLU A 29 -7.04 -13.36 -4.01
C GLU A 29 -6.13 -14.56 -4.32
N SER A 30 -6.34 -15.68 -3.60
CA SER A 30 -5.58 -16.92 -3.82
C SER A 30 -5.97 -17.66 -5.11
N GLU A 31 -7.04 -17.26 -5.75
CA GLU A 31 -7.49 -17.78 -7.06
C GLU A 31 -7.05 -16.86 -8.23
N GLY A 32 -6.38 -15.74 -7.92
CA GLY A 32 -5.90 -14.75 -8.89
C GLY A 32 -4.49 -15.01 -9.42
N PRO A 33 -4.02 -14.17 -10.35
CA PRO A 33 -2.73 -14.36 -11.03
C PRO A 33 -1.51 -14.32 -10.10
N LEU A 34 -1.64 -13.71 -8.93
CA LEU A 34 -0.55 -13.57 -7.96
C LEU A 34 -0.57 -14.61 -6.83
N ALA A 35 -1.44 -15.62 -6.90
CA ALA A 35 -1.65 -16.62 -5.85
C ALA A 35 -0.36 -17.23 -5.27
N GLN A 36 0.59 -17.56 -6.14
CA GLN A 36 1.87 -18.19 -5.78
C GLN A 36 2.86 -17.29 -5.03
N TRP A 37 2.60 -15.97 -4.98
CA TRP A 37 3.51 -15.00 -4.40
C TRP A 37 3.18 -14.65 -2.94
N PHE A 38 1.96 -14.94 -2.50
CA PHE A 38 1.53 -14.63 -1.14
C PHE A 38 2.13 -15.60 -0.13
N ASP A 39 2.54 -15.09 1.03
CA ASP A 39 3.14 -15.89 2.10
C ASP A 39 2.14 -16.85 2.73
N ARG A 40 0.88 -16.40 2.83
CA ARG A 40 -0.21 -17.21 3.37
C ARG A 40 -1.53 -16.88 2.70
N THR A 41 -2.29 -17.93 2.36
CA THR A 41 -3.66 -17.82 1.86
C THR A 41 -4.63 -18.40 2.88
N ILE A 42 -5.72 -17.69 3.13
CA ILE A 42 -6.74 -18.03 4.13
C ILE A 42 -8.04 -18.32 3.39
N ILE A 43 -8.41 -19.60 3.30
CA ILE A 43 -9.62 -20.03 2.59
C ILE A 43 -10.88 -19.64 3.37
N ASP A 44 -10.87 -19.83 4.70
CA ASP A 44 -11.91 -19.29 5.57
C ASP A 44 -11.57 -17.84 5.92
N THR A 45 -12.12 -16.90 5.17
CA THR A 45 -11.88 -15.47 5.33
C THR A 45 -12.42 -14.88 6.63
N THR A 46 -13.15 -15.68 7.44
CA THR A 46 -13.50 -15.30 8.82
C THR A 46 -12.38 -15.59 9.80
N MET A 47 -11.40 -16.44 9.44
CA MET A 47 -10.32 -16.94 10.31
C MET A 47 -10.84 -17.48 11.66
N GLY A 48 -12.05 -18.04 11.66
CA GLY A 48 -12.75 -18.47 12.89
C GLY A 48 -13.27 -17.29 13.74
N GLY A 49 -13.20 -16.05 13.23
CA GLY A 49 -13.71 -14.86 13.90
C GLY A 49 -15.23 -14.78 13.86
N GLU A 50 -15.84 -14.18 14.89
CA GLU A 50 -17.29 -14.00 14.96
C GLU A 50 -17.80 -12.84 14.10
N THR A 51 -16.90 -11.93 13.70
CA THR A 51 -17.20 -10.72 12.91
C THR A 51 -16.09 -10.49 11.87
N TRP A 52 -16.42 -9.83 10.78
CA TRP A 52 -15.47 -9.52 9.71
C TRP A 52 -14.35 -8.56 10.15
N GLU A 53 -14.65 -7.65 11.10
CA GLU A 53 -13.63 -6.75 11.66
C GLU A 53 -12.62 -7.52 12.53
N LYS A 54 -13.07 -8.53 13.28
CA LYS A 54 -12.16 -9.43 13.99
C LYS A 54 -11.31 -10.24 13.01
N ALA A 55 -11.91 -10.72 11.92
CA ALA A 55 -11.20 -11.43 10.87
C ALA A 55 -10.12 -10.53 10.23
N GLU A 56 -10.47 -9.31 9.84
CA GLU A 56 -9.52 -8.35 9.27
C GLU A 56 -8.35 -8.05 10.23
N ALA A 57 -8.64 -7.89 11.52
CA ALA A 57 -7.64 -7.71 12.57
C ALA A 57 -6.65 -8.90 12.63
N LEU A 58 -7.13 -10.14 12.43
CA LEU A 58 -6.30 -11.33 12.40
C LEU A 58 -5.42 -11.40 11.13
N PHE A 59 -5.92 -10.99 9.95
CA PHE A 59 -5.10 -10.86 8.75
C PHE A 59 -3.93 -9.91 8.98
N GLN A 60 -4.17 -8.77 9.62
CA GLN A 60 -3.14 -7.79 9.90
C GLN A 60 -2.11 -8.32 10.92
N LYS A 61 -2.57 -8.95 12.00
CA LYS A 61 -1.71 -9.60 12.99
C LYS A 61 -0.80 -10.66 12.35
N GLU A 62 -1.35 -11.49 11.48
CA GLU A 62 -0.61 -12.54 10.78
C GLU A 62 0.45 -11.97 9.84
N ALA A 63 0.13 -10.93 9.06
CA ALA A 63 1.07 -10.28 8.16
C ALA A 63 2.27 -9.69 8.91
N VAL A 64 2.04 -9.01 10.05
CA VAL A 64 3.11 -8.51 10.92
C VAL A 64 3.95 -9.66 11.47
N THR A 65 3.31 -10.73 11.96
CA THR A 65 4.01 -11.89 12.50
C THR A 65 4.95 -12.50 11.47
N ILE A 66 4.46 -12.76 10.24
CA ILE A 66 5.28 -13.37 9.18
C ILE A 66 6.40 -12.41 8.74
N ALA A 67 6.12 -11.11 8.57
CA ALA A 67 7.13 -10.11 8.19
C ALA A 67 8.24 -10.02 9.23
N THR A 68 7.89 -10.06 10.52
CA THR A 68 8.83 -10.06 11.64
C THR A 68 9.69 -11.32 11.63
N VAL A 69 9.10 -12.50 11.45
CA VAL A 69 9.85 -13.77 11.32
C VAL A 69 10.79 -13.74 10.12
N LYS A 70 10.33 -13.29 8.96
CA LYS A 70 11.15 -13.18 7.73
C LYS A 70 12.28 -12.18 7.88
N SER A 71 12.06 -11.08 8.60
CA SER A 71 13.13 -10.12 8.90
C SER A 71 14.17 -10.64 9.91
N GLY A 72 13.82 -11.65 10.70
CA GLY A 72 14.60 -12.11 11.82
C GLY A 72 14.64 -11.14 13.01
N VAL A 73 13.81 -10.09 12.97
CA VAL A 73 13.68 -9.13 14.07
C VAL A 73 12.73 -9.68 15.12
N LYS A 74 13.08 -9.55 16.39
CA LYS A 74 12.14 -9.86 17.47
C LYS A 74 11.14 -8.71 17.65
N CYS A 75 9.88 -9.03 17.97
CA CYS A 75 8.84 -8.01 18.18
C CYS A 75 9.25 -6.94 19.20
N GLU A 76 9.97 -7.32 20.25
CA GLU A 76 10.48 -6.42 21.30
C GLU A 76 11.51 -5.40 20.80
N ASN A 77 12.10 -5.63 19.61
CA ASN A 77 13.08 -4.74 18.97
C ASN A 77 12.42 -3.80 17.94
N ILE A 78 11.11 -3.86 17.75
CA ILE A 78 10.39 -2.93 16.90
C ILE A 78 9.97 -1.73 17.74
N ASP A 79 10.51 -0.56 17.42
CA ASP A 79 10.28 0.67 18.19
C ASP A 79 8.88 1.25 17.99
N TYR A 80 8.37 1.19 16.75
CA TYR A 80 7.06 1.73 16.39
C TYR A 80 6.39 0.89 15.31
N ILE A 81 5.05 0.81 15.38
CA ILE A 81 4.23 0.25 14.33
C ILE A 81 3.29 1.32 13.76
N PHE A 82 3.40 1.54 12.47
CA PHE A 82 2.53 2.42 11.67
C PHE A 82 1.51 1.55 10.95
N ALA A 83 0.24 1.72 11.27
CA ALA A 83 -0.78 0.83 10.76
C ALA A 83 -2.07 1.55 10.39
N GLY A 84 -2.82 0.98 9.47
CA GLY A 84 -4.14 1.47 9.12
C GLY A 84 -4.98 0.45 8.38
N ASP A 85 -6.23 0.77 8.26
CA ASP A 85 -7.24 0.01 7.56
C ASP A 85 -8.31 0.96 7.00
N LEU A 86 -9.38 0.42 6.40
CA LEU A 86 -10.45 1.24 5.83
C LEU A 86 -11.54 1.63 6.83
N LEU A 87 -11.53 1.04 8.02
CA LEU A 87 -12.63 1.18 8.97
C LEU A 87 -12.48 2.41 9.87
N ASN A 88 -13.59 2.83 10.44
CA ASN A 88 -13.61 3.95 11.37
C ASN A 88 -12.63 3.72 12.52
N GLN A 89 -11.86 4.75 12.85
CA GLN A 89 -10.87 4.82 13.91
C GLN A 89 -9.78 3.73 13.83
N CYS A 90 -9.47 3.21 12.62
CA CYS A 90 -8.49 2.15 12.42
C CYS A 90 -8.74 0.95 13.35
N ILE A 91 -9.99 0.48 13.40
CA ILE A 91 -10.42 -0.51 14.41
C ILE A 91 -9.74 -1.86 14.20
N SER A 92 -9.55 -2.30 12.95
CA SER A 92 -8.87 -3.57 12.66
C SER A 92 -7.40 -3.51 13.08
N SER A 93 -6.73 -2.39 12.84
CA SER A 93 -5.33 -2.16 13.21
C SER A 93 -5.14 -2.12 14.72
N SER A 94 -5.93 -1.30 15.42
CA SER A 94 -5.78 -1.13 16.87
C SER A 94 -6.07 -2.43 17.65
N TYR A 95 -7.08 -3.19 17.23
CA TYR A 95 -7.43 -4.46 17.89
C TYR A 95 -6.53 -5.61 17.46
N GLY A 96 -6.10 -5.65 16.21
CA GLY A 96 -5.22 -6.71 15.71
C GLY A 96 -3.80 -6.64 16.28
N LEU A 97 -3.30 -5.43 16.52
CA LEU A 97 -1.91 -5.20 16.87
C LEU A 97 -1.66 -4.96 18.36
N ARG A 98 -2.70 -4.80 19.19
CA ARG A 98 -2.59 -4.50 20.62
C ARG A 98 -1.75 -5.51 21.42
N ASP A 99 -1.76 -6.78 21.01
CA ASP A 99 -1.07 -7.85 21.73
C ASP A 99 0.45 -7.83 21.51
N PHE A 100 0.96 -7.09 20.51
CA PHE A 100 2.40 -6.97 20.28
C PHE A 100 3.11 -6.10 21.30
N GLY A 101 2.38 -5.22 22.01
CA GLY A 101 2.98 -4.31 22.99
C GLY A 101 3.91 -3.25 22.40
N ILE A 102 3.83 -3.00 21.07
CA ILE A 102 4.64 -2.03 20.35
C ILE A 102 3.91 -0.68 20.32
N PRO A 103 4.61 0.45 20.53
CA PRO A 103 4.04 1.79 20.33
C PRO A 103 3.37 1.93 18.95
N PHE A 104 2.10 2.33 18.94
CA PHE A 104 1.22 2.28 17.79
C PHE A 104 0.85 3.68 17.29
N LEU A 105 1.00 3.91 15.97
CA LEU A 105 0.52 5.09 15.28
C LEU A 105 -0.49 4.70 14.19
N GLY A 106 -1.78 4.86 14.51
CA GLY A 106 -2.87 4.63 13.56
C GLY A 106 -2.91 5.70 12.49
N GLN A 107 -3.07 5.29 11.23
CA GLN A 107 -3.09 6.16 10.06
C GLN A 107 -4.30 5.89 9.18
N TYR A 108 -4.85 6.93 8.58
CA TYR A 108 -5.94 6.83 7.64
C TYR A 108 -5.71 7.70 6.41
N GLY A 109 -5.50 7.06 5.28
CA GLY A 109 -5.41 7.65 3.93
C GLY A 109 -6.25 6.85 2.93
N ALA A 110 -7.35 6.22 3.41
CA ALA A 110 -8.11 5.24 2.63
C ALA A 110 -7.18 4.18 2.03
N CYS A 111 -7.33 3.84 0.75
CA CYS A 111 -6.50 2.82 0.10
C CYS A 111 -5.01 3.22 -0.03
N SER A 112 -4.65 4.52 0.12
CA SER A 112 -3.26 4.99 0.05
C SER A 112 -2.43 4.76 1.31
N THR A 113 -3.05 4.22 2.37
CA THR A 113 -2.46 4.11 3.72
C THR A 113 -1.15 3.31 3.72
N MET A 114 -0.97 2.32 2.82
CA MET A 114 0.30 1.54 2.80
C MET A 114 1.51 2.42 2.46
N ALA A 115 1.42 3.30 1.48
CA ALA A 115 2.51 4.23 1.18
C ALA A 115 2.71 5.25 2.30
N GLN A 116 1.63 5.69 2.97
CA GLN A 116 1.69 6.59 4.11
C GLN A 116 2.40 5.95 5.30
N THR A 117 2.08 4.70 5.65
CA THR A 117 2.72 3.98 6.77
C THR A 117 4.21 3.76 6.52
N ILE A 118 4.59 3.35 5.30
CA ILE A 118 6.00 3.20 4.89
C ILE A 118 6.73 4.54 4.95
N ALA A 119 6.12 5.62 4.45
CA ALA A 119 6.71 6.95 4.49
C ALA A 119 6.99 7.42 5.91
N CYS A 120 6.02 7.26 6.83
CA CYS A 120 6.21 7.62 8.24
C CYS A 120 7.26 6.75 8.92
N ALA A 121 7.23 5.44 8.73
CA ALA A 121 8.24 4.53 9.27
C ALA A 121 9.64 4.91 8.78
N SER A 122 9.78 5.21 7.48
CA SER A 122 11.06 5.64 6.90
C SER A 122 11.57 6.96 7.48
N VAL A 123 10.69 7.94 7.70
CA VAL A 123 11.05 9.21 8.36
C VAL A 123 11.51 8.97 9.79
N PHE A 124 10.83 8.10 10.54
CA PHE A 124 11.20 7.81 11.93
C PHE A 124 12.59 7.15 12.04
N VAL A 125 12.88 6.16 11.19
CA VAL A 125 14.19 5.50 11.24
C VAL A 125 15.31 6.39 10.69
N GLU A 126 15.07 7.16 9.63
CA GLU A 126 16.06 8.08 9.06
C GLU A 126 16.37 9.27 9.99
N SER A 127 15.39 9.71 10.79
CA SER A 127 15.56 10.79 11.77
C SER A 127 16.23 10.34 13.06
N GLY A 128 16.37 9.02 13.26
CA GLY A 128 16.90 8.45 14.50
C GLY A 128 15.87 8.37 15.64
N ALA A 129 14.59 8.59 15.35
CA ALA A 129 13.52 8.43 16.34
C ALA A 129 13.26 6.95 16.68
N GLY A 130 13.61 6.02 15.79
CA GLY A 130 13.62 4.58 16.00
C GLY A 130 14.68 3.91 15.15
N ASP A 131 15.12 2.73 15.52
CA ASP A 131 16.06 1.92 14.75
C ASP A 131 15.33 0.93 13.83
N ILE A 132 14.19 0.39 14.28
CA ILE A 132 13.36 -0.56 13.52
C ILE A 132 11.89 -0.20 13.68
N CYS A 133 11.18 -0.05 12.55
CA CYS A 133 9.75 0.23 12.51
C CYS A 133 9.02 -0.78 11.64
N ALA A 134 7.75 -1.05 11.96
CA ALA A 134 6.86 -1.84 11.12
C ALA A 134 5.81 -0.94 10.46
N ALA A 135 5.50 -1.23 9.19
CA ALA A 135 4.41 -0.62 8.42
C ALA A 135 3.45 -1.72 7.99
N VAL A 136 2.16 -1.55 8.22
CA VAL A 136 1.15 -2.57 7.88
C VAL A 136 -0.19 -1.95 7.53
N THR A 137 -0.87 -2.53 6.55
CA THR A 137 -2.27 -2.21 6.27
C THR A 137 -3.06 -3.44 5.90
N SER A 138 -4.37 -3.38 6.11
CA SER A 138 -5.32 -4.42 5.76
C SER A 138 -6.60 -3.86 5.17
N SER A 139 -7.31 -4.70 4.45
CA SER A 139 -8.72 -4.52 4.12
C SER A 139 -9.41 -5.88 4.09
N HIS A 140 -10.74 -5.89 4.26
CA HIS A 140 -11.55 -7.08 4.14
C HIS A 140 -12.83 -6.73 3.39
N PHE A 141 -13.19 -7.53 2.37
CA PHE A 141 -14.34 -7.25 1.52
C PHE A 141 -15.62 -6.96 2.34
N CYS A 142 -16.00 -7.88 3.23
CA CYS A 142 -17.26 -7.77 3.95
C CYS A 142 -17.30 -6.59 4.94
N SER A 143 -16.20 -6.30 5.64
CA SER A 143 -16.13 -5.16 6.56
C SER A 143 -16.20 -3.83 5.80
N ALA A 144 -15.52 -3.72 4.64
CA ALA A 144 -15.56 -2.54 3.79
C ALA A 144 -16.95 -2.34 3.14
N GLU A 145 -17.58 -3.40 2.64
CA GLU A 145 -18.93 -3.30 2.11
C GLU A 145 -19.92 -2.80 3.19
N ARG A 146 -19.83 -3.33 4.40
CA ARG A 146 -20.66 -2.88 5.53
C ARG A 146 -20.37 -1.44 5.92
N GLN A 147 -19.11 -1.01 5.94
CA GLN A 147 -18.71 0.34 6.28
C GLN A 147 -19.17 1.38 5.27
N PHE A 148 -19.03 1.10 3.98
CA PHE A 148 -19.14 2.10 2.92
C PHE A 148 -20.40 1.98 2.04
N ARG A 149 -21.01 0.79 1.94
CA ARG A 149 -22.10 0.50 1.01
C ARG A 149 -23.37 -0.07 1.67
N PHE A 150 -23.44 -0.04 3.00
CA PHE A 150 -24.65 -0.51 3.69
C PHE A 150 -25.73 0.60 3.78
N PRO A 151 -27.04 0.29 3.62
CA PRO A 151 -27.60 -1.03 3.28
C PRO A 151 -27.33 -1.41 1.82
N LEU A 152 -26.91 -2.67 1.59
CA LEU A 152 -26.75 -3.19 0.25
C LEU A 152 -28.12 -3.32 -0.43
N GLN A 153 -28.21 -2.91 -1.69
CA GLN A 153 -29.42 -3.08 -2.47
C GLN A 153 -29.66 -4.56 -2.75
N TYR A 154 -30.82 -5.05 -2.35
CA TYR A 154 -31.19 -6.44 -2.64
C TYR A 154 -31.33 -6.65 -4.15
N GLY A 155 -30.61 -7.66 -4.68
CA GLY A 155 -30.60 -7.96 -6.11
C GLY A 155 -29.88 -6.91 -6.98
N GLY A 156 -29.24 -5.91 -6.39
CA GLY A 156 -28.44 -4.94 -7.13
C GLY A 156 -27.17 -5.58 -7.71
N GLN A 157 -26.90 -5.30 -8.97
CA GLN A 157 -25.63 -5.67 -9.60
C GLN A 157 -24.60 -4.55 -9.39
N ARG A 158 -23.34 -4.93 -9.17
CA ARG A 158 -22.24 -3.96 -9.16
C ARG A 158 -22.06 -3.35 -10.55
N THR A 159 -21.80 -2.06 -10.60
CA THR A 159 -21.55 -1.37 -11.88
C THR A 159 -20.23 -1.84 -12.52
N PRO A 160 -20.05 -1.70 -13.85
CA PRO A 160 -18.77 -2.04 -14.50
C PRO A 160 -17.57 -1.23 -14.00
N THR A 161 -17.81 -0.08 -13.38
CA THR A 161 -16.78 0.79 -12.78
C THR A 161 -16.40 0.35 -11.36
N ALA A 162 -17.23 -0.48 -10.71
CA ALA A 162 -17.00 -0.94 -9.34
C ALA A 162 -15.75 -1.83 -9.24
N GLN A 163 -15.08 -1.72 -8.12
CA GLN A 163 -13.93 -2.54 -7.77
C GLN A 163 -14.26 -3.48 -6.62
N TRP A 164 -13.53 -4.58 -6.54
CA TRP A 164 -13.66 -5.54 -5.45
C TRP A 164 -12.65 -5.23 -4.34
N THR A 165 -13.12 -4.96 -3.12
CA THR A 165 -12.21 -4.76 -1.99
C THR A 165 -11.45 -6.05 -1.71
N VAL A 166 -10.14 -5.98 -1.74
CA VAL A 166 -9.25 -7.10 -1.44
C VAL A 166 -9.37 -7.50 0.03
N THR A 167 -9.51 -8.80 0.28
CA THR A 167 -9.36 -9.36 1.62
C THR A 167 -7.92 -9.77 1.81
N GLY A 168 -7.16 -8.95 2.53
CA GLY A 168 -5.74 -9.19 2.73
C GLY A 168 -5.05 -8.12 3.53
N SER A 169 -3.81 -8.41 3.88
CA SER A 169 -2.91 -7.52 4.60
C SER A 169 -1.49 -7.67 4.08
N GLY A 170 -0.77 -6.56 4.06
CA GLY A 170 0.68 -6.54 3.78
C GLY A 170 1.42 -5.79 4.87
N SER A 171 2.57 -6.30 5.25
CA SER A 171 3.45 -5.71 6.26
C SER A 171 4.89 -5.63 5.79
N MET A 172 5.58 -4.54 6.12
CA MET A 172 7.03 -4.36 5.93
C MET A 172 7.71 -4.00 7.25
N VAL A 173 8.89 -4.57 7.46
CA VAL A 173 9.80 -4.17 8.53
C VAL A 173 10.91 -3.32 7.92
N ILE A 174 11.05 -2.09 8.45
CA ILE A 174 11.98 -1.08 7.96
C ILE A 174 13.00 -0.79 9.04
N SER A 175 14.28 -0.89 8.68
CA SER A 175 15.42 -0.68 9.59
C SER A 175 16.21 0.55 9.20
N ALA A 176 16.75 1.23 10.19
CA ALA A 176 17.69 2.32 10.02
C ALA A 176 18.98 1.84 9.35
N ALA A 177 19.54 2.70 8.49
CA ALA A 177 20.85 2.52 7.89
C ALA A 177 21.79 3.67 8.30
N GLU A 178 23.08 3.39 8.30
CA GLU A 178 24.14 4.35 8.57
C GLU A 178 25.39 3.97 7.77
N ASN A 179 25.99 4.95 7.09
CA ASN A 179 27.17 4.75 6.26
C ASN A 179 27.03 3.65 5.20
N GLY A 180 25.82 3.49 4.64
CA GLY A 180 25.51 2.52 3.59
C GLY A 180 25.14 1.12 4.04
N SER A 181 25.16 0.82 5.35
CA SER A 181 24.83 -0.48 5.94
C SER A 181 23.71 -0.38 6.97
N LEU A 182 23.18 -1.51 7.42
CA LEU A 182 22.24 -1.55 8.54
C LEU A 182 22.89 -0.97 9.80
N LYS A 183 22.18 -0.09 10.51
CA LYS A 183 22.67 0.55 11.74
C LYS A 183 22.74 -0.42 12.91
N LYS A 184 21.80 -1.39 12.97
CA LYS A 184 21.66 -2.37 14.05
C LYS A 184 21.57 -3.80 13.50
N PRO A 185 22.59 -4.30 12.79
CA PRO A 185 22.54 -5.64 12.18
C PRO A 185 22.36 -6.75 13.22
N GLU A 186 22.85 -6.56 14.44
CA GLU A 186 22.73 -7.53 15.55
C GLU A 186 21.28 -7.78 16.01
N LEU A 187 20.36 -6.88 15.69
CA LEU A 187 18.93 -7.05 15.98
C LEU A 187 18.19 -7.87 14.91
N ILE A 188 18.88 -8.22 13.82
CA ILE A 188 18.34 -8.91 12.65
C ILE A 188 18.96 -10.29 12.56
N ALA A 189 18.30 -11.31 13.11
CA ALA A 189 18.85 -12.63 13.37
C ALA A 189 19.26 -13.49 12.15
N ASN A 190 18.98 -13.06 10.94
CA ASN A 190 19.34 -13.76 9.70
C ASN A 190 20.09 -12.83 8.76
N GLU A 191 21.40 -12.82 8.83
CA GLU A 191 22.31 -12.19 7.87
C GLU A 191 22.28 -12.91 6.51
N SER A 192 21.14 -12.93 5.81
CA SER A 192 21.22 -13.22 4.39
C SER A 192 21.62 -11.93 3.68
N GLU A 193 22.59 -12.01 2.78
CA GLU A 193 23.04 -10.90 1.90
C GLU A 193 21.88 -10.19 1.16
N LEU A 194 20.69 -10.79 1.13
CA LEU A 194 19.48 -10.29 0.50
C LEU A 194 18.73 -9.22 1.33
N LYS A 195 18.96 -9.14 2.65
CA LYS A 195 18.16 -8.30 3.55
C LYS A 195 18.52 -6.80 3.53
N ASP A 196 19.72 -6.46 3.04
CA ASP A 196 20.20 -5.08 3.00
C ASP A 196 20.08 -4.45 1.60
N GLN A 197 19.37 -5.09 0.69
CA GLN A 197 19.38 -4.68 -0.72
C GLN A 197 18.31 -3.69 -1.09
N ILE A 198 17.12 -3.77 -0.49
CA ILE A 198 15.99 -2.91 -0.82
C ILE A 198 15.95 -1.72 0.11
N ALA A 199 16.00 -0.53 -0.45
CA ALA A 199 15.98 0.72 0.31
C ALA A 199 14.85 1.64 -0.13
N VAL A 200 14.36 2.46 0.80
CA VAL A 200 13.50 3.60 0.53
C VAL A 200 14.40 4.82 0.27
N LYS A 201 14.40 5.30 -0.97
CA LYS A 201 15.24 6.44 -1.37
C LYS A 201 14.50 7.79 -1.26
N HIS A 202 13.26 7.84 -1.73
CA HIS A 202 12.44 9.05 -1.68
C HIS A 202 11.02 8.72 -1.23
N ILE A 203 10.36 9.75 -0.71
CA ILE A 203 8.90 9.78 -0.57
C ILE A 203 8.37 11.10 -1.13
N CYS A 204 7.16 11.06 -1.71
CA CYS A 204 6.42 12.25 -2.09
C CYS A 204 5.01 12.19 -1.50
N THR A 205 4.72 13.11 -0.59
CA THR A 205 3.39 13.17 0.06
C THR A 205 2.38 13.81 -0.88
N GLY A 206 1.25 13.12 -1.07
CA GLY A 206 0.15 13.58 -1.92
C GLY A 206 -0.61 14.78 -1.34
N LYS A 207 -1.29 15.48 -2.22
CA LYS A 207 -2.33 16.46 -1.89
C LYS A 207 -3.70 15.82 -2.03
N ILE A 208 -4.67 16.36 -1.34
CA ILE A 208 -6.08 16.05 -1.60
C ILE A 208 -6.45 16.73 -2.92
N ILE A 209 -6.91 15.95 -3.90
CA ILE A 209 -7.37 16.40 -5.20
C ILE A 209 -8.83 15.99 -5.37
N ASP A 210 -9.67 16.94 -5.66
CA ASP A 210 -11.10 16.70 -5.91
C ASP A 210 -11.42 16.85 -7.41
N MET A 211 -11.81 15.74 -8.02
CA MET A 211 -12.22 15.68 -9.43
C MET A 211 -13.74 15.90 -9.61
N GLY A 212 -14.47 16.20 -8.55
CA GLY A 212 -15.93 16.38 -8.59
C GLY A 212 -16.72 15.08 -8.77
N ILE A 213 -16.10 13.92 -8.50
CA ILE A 213 -16.76 12.61 -8.64
C ILE A 213 -17.64 12.35 -7.42
N THR A 214 -18.92 12.08 -7.67
CA THR A 214 -19.92 11.78 -6.63
C THR A 214 -20.37 10.32 -6.61
N ASP A 215 -20.00 9.53 -7.64
CA ASP A 215 -20.33 8.11 -7.73
C ASP A 215 -19.39 7.25 -6.89
N ALA A 216 -19.88 6.75 -5.75
CA ALA A 216 -19.16 5.86 -4.85
C ALA A 216 -18.76 4.52 -5.49
N ASN A 217 -19.35 4.13 -6.63
CA ASN A 217 -18.97 2.94 -7.38
C ASN A 217 -17.88 3.20 -8.42
N ASN A 218 -17.38 4.43 -8.53
CA ASN A 218 -16.33 4.82 -9.48
C ASN A 218 -15.15 5.48 -8.76
N MET A 219 -14.58 4.77 -7.79
CA MET A 219 -13.46 5.28 -6.97
C MET A 219 -12.19 5.51 -7.81
N GLY A 220 -11.95 4.70 -8.86
CA GLY A 220 -10.82 4.90 -9.76
C GLY A 220 -10.79 6.30 -10.37
N SER A 221 -11.93 6.80 -10.83
CA SER A 221 -12.04 8.18 -11.35
C SER A 221 -11.75 9.23 -10.29
N ALA A 222 -12.18 9.02 -9.05
CA ALA A 222 -11.92 9.96 -7.95
C ALA A 222 -10.42 10.01 -7.58
N MET A 223 -9.69 8.90 -7.69
CA MET A 223 -8.30 8.78 -7.30
C MET A 223 -7.30 9.21 -8.38
N ALA A 224 -7.67 9.11 -9.67
CA ALA A 224 -6.75 9.28 -10.79
C ALA A 224 -6.07 10.66 -10.82
N GLY A 225 -6.78 11.73 -10.47
CA GLY A 225 -6.22 13.08 -10.41
C GLY A 225 -5.15 13.24 -9.34
N ALA A 226 -5.32 12.60 -8.17
CA ALA A 226 -4.33 12.62 -7.10
C ALA A 226 -3.07 11.82 -7.48
N ALA A 227 -3.24 10.67 -8.17
CA ALA A 227 -2.12 9.89 -8.67
C ALA A 227 -1.31 10.68 -9.71
N ALA A 228 -2.00 11.32 -10.68
CA ALA A 228 -1.37 12.14 -11.70
C ALA A 228 -0.57 13.31 -11.09
N ASP A 229 -1.16 14.07 -10.16
CA ASP A 229 -0.49 15.18 -9.47
C ASP A 229 0.77 14.70 -8.70
N THR A 230 0.68 13.56 -8.01
CA THR A 230 1.79 13.05 -7.23
C THR A 230 2.94 12.54 -8.11
N ILE A 231 2.64 11.80 -9.19
CA ILE A 231 3.64 11.33 -10.15
C ILE A 231 4.31 12.53 -10.84
N TYR A 232 3.53 13.47 -11.36
CA TYR A 232 4.03 14.70 -12.01
C TYR A 232 5.00 15.47 -11.11
N ARG A 233 4.58 15.73 -9.85
CA ARG A 233 5.42 16.48 -8.89
C ARG A 233 6.70 15.74 -8.53
N PHE A 234 6.62 14.42 -8.34
CA PHE A 234 7.81 13.63 -8.03
C PHE A 234 8.81 13.67 -9.17
N LEU A 235 8.39 13.42 -10.41
CA LEU A 235 9.27 13.48 -11.58
C LEU A 235 9.88 14.87 -11.77
N SER A 236 9.09 15.92 -11.55
CA SER A 236 9.55 17.31 -11.62
C SER A 236 10.55 17.64 -10.49
N ASP A 237 10.26 17.26 -9.24
CA ASP A 237 11.12 17.54 -8.09
C ASP A 237 12.48 16.82 -8.20
N THR A 238 12.49 15.60 -8.75
CA THR A 238 13.69 14.77 -8.91
C THR A 238 14.41 14.99 -10.24
N ASN A 239 13.80 15.73 -11.17
CA ASN A 239 14.27 15.91 -12.55
C ASN A 239 14.53 14.58 -13.25
N THR A 240 13.56 13.66 -13.16
CA THR A 240 13.60 12.33 -13.76
C THR A 240 12.48 12.12 -14.76
N ALA A 241 12.62 11.12 -15.63
CA ALA A 241 11.61 10.71 -16.59
C ALA A 241 11.03 9.32 -16.25
N PRO A 242 9.84 8.94 -16.75
CA PRO A 242 9.27 7.62 -16.49
C PRO A 242 10.21 6.44 -16.80
N ASN A 243 10.98 6.54 -17.87
CA ASN A 243 11.91 5.49 -18.32
C ASN A 243 13.13 5.29 -17.41
N ASP A 244 13.32 6.16 -16.40
CA ASP A 244 14.36 5.95 -15.38
C ASP A 244 13.96 4.89 -14.35
N TYR A 245 12.72 4.39 -14.41
CA TYR A 245 12.16 3.42 -13.48
C TYR A 245 11.79 2.11 -14.18
N ASP A 246 12.10 0.98 -13.54
CA ASP A 246 11.71 -0.34 -14.05
C ASP A 246 10.19 -0.52 -14.00
N MET A 247 9.54 0.11 -13.01
CA MET A 247 8.10 0.05 -12.83
C MET A 247 7.59 1.28 -12.08
N ILE A 248 6.48 1.83 -12.57
CA ILE A 248 5.62 2.77 -11.84
C ILE A 248 4.35 2.00 -11.50
N VAL A 249 4.06 1.77 -10.23
CA VAL A 249 2.92 0.95 -9.82
C VAL A 249 1.95 1.75 -8.96
N THR A 250 0.68 1.83 -9.41
CA THR A 250 -0.41 2.44 -8.64
C THR A 250 -1.11 1.44 -7.73
N GLY A 251 -1.76 1.94 -6.69
CA GLY A 251 -2.36 1.11 -5.65
C GLY A 251 -3.59 0.34 -6.10
N ASP A 252 -4.61 1.06 -6.55
CA ASP A 252 -5.91 0.47 -6.85
C ASP A 252 -6.79 1.39 -7.73
N LEU A 253 -6.19 2.00 -8.74
CA LEU A 253 -6.94 2.78 -9.73
C LEU A 253 -7.94 1.93 -10.52
N GLY A 254 -7.60 0.65 -10.70
CA GLY A 254 -8.39 -0.26 -11.53
C GLY A 254 -8.43 0.19 -12.99
N LYS A 255 -9.30 -0.45 -13.78
CA LYS A 255 -9.36 -0.22 -15.23
C LYS A 255 -9.69 1.24 -15.58
N VAL A 256 -10.74 1.79 -14.96
CA VAL A 256 -11.22 3.14 -15.29
C VAL A 256 -10.23 4.21 -14.83
N GLY A 257 -9.75 4.13 -13.58
CA GLY A 257 -8.81 5.12 -13.04
C GLY A 257 -7.47 5.11 -13.76
N THR A 258 -7.00 3.94 -14.21
CA THR A 258 -5.75 3.79 -14.97
C THR A 258 -5.83 4.54 -16.32
N GLU A 259 -6.92 4.39 -17.07
CA GLU A 259 -7.06 5.12 -18.35
C GLU A 259 -7.13 6.63 -18.13
N ILE A 260 -7.85 7.08 -17.11
CA ILE A 260 -7.89 8.51 -16.76
C ILE A 260 -6.50 9.02 -16.33
N LEU A 261 -5.74 8.24 -15.56
CA LEU A 261 -4.36 8.58 -15.20
C LEU A 261 -3.50 8.82 -16.44
N TYR A 262 -3.58 7.92 -17.41
CA TYR A 262 -2.82 8.07 -18.66
C TYR A 262 -3.19 9.36 -19.40
N GLU A 263 -4.49 9.66 -19.57
CA GLU A 263 -4.93 10.88 -20.23
C GLU A 263 -4.47 12.15 -19.50
N LEU A 264 -4.48 12.14 -18.16
CA LEU A 264 -4.04 13.29 -17.36
C LEU A 264 -2.55 13.53 -17.50
N LEU A 265 -1.71 12.47 -17.45
CA LEU A 265 -0.27 12.60 -17.61
C LEU A 265 0.16 12.93 -19.04
N GLU A 266 -0.55 12.45 -20.05
CA GLU A 266 -0.30 12.79 -21.45
C GLU A 266 -0.50 14.31 -21.72
N ARG A 267 -1.42 14.99 -21.02
CA ARG A 267 -1.57 16.45 -21.10
C ARG A 267 -0.35 17.22 -20.60
N GLU A 268 0.41 16.59 -19.70
CA GLU A 268 1.69 17.10 -19.17
C GLU A 268 2.91 16.57 -19.94
N ASN A 269 2.70 15.92 -21.12
CA ASN A 269 3.71 15.27 -21.93
C ASN A 269 4.48 14.14 -21.21
N ILE A 270 3.82 13.46 -20.29
CA ILE A 270 4.37 12.31 -19.55
C ILE A 270 3.65 11.04 -20.01
N ASN A 271 4.40 10.10 -20.55
CA ASN A 271 3.91 8.77 -20.92
C ASN A 271 4.50 7.72 -19.96
N ILE A 272 3.62 6.99 -19.26
CA ILE A 272 4.00 5.92 -18.33
C ILE A 272 3.50 4.53 -18.80
N ARG A 273 2.80 4.43 -19.95
CA ARG A 273 2.11 3.19 -20.38
C ARG A 273 3.03 1.99 -20.48
N ASP A 274 4.29 2.19 -20.85
CA ASP A 274 5.23 1.09 -21.11
C ASP A 274 5.69 0.38 -19.84
N ASN A 275 5.78 1.09 -18.71
CA ASN A 275 6.27 0.57 -17.45
C ASN A 275 5.29 0.75 -16.27
N HIS A 276 4.05 1.17 -16.55
CA HIS A 276 3.02 1.29 -15.53
C HIS A 276 2.30 -0.05 -15.29
N LYS A 277 2.00 -0.31 -14.02
CA LYS A 277 1.10 -1.36 -13.53
C LYS A 277 0.19 -0.81 -12.45
N ASP A 278 -0.94 -1.48 -12.22
CA ASP A 278 -1.87 -1.15 -11.15
C ASP A 278 -2.12 -2.41 -10.30
N CYS A 279 -1.94 -2.32 -8.97
CA CYS A 279 -2.09 -3.47 -8.08
C CYS A 279 -3.49 -4.07 -8.16
N GLY A 280 -4.52 -3.22 -8.32
CA GLY A 280 -5.90 -3.68 -8.48
C GLY A 280 -6.13 -4.47 -9.78
N LEU A 281 -5.37 -4.19 -10.84
CA LEU A 281 -5.40 -4.94 -12.10
C LEU A 281 -4.52 -6.20 -12.06
N MET A 282 -3.54 -6.25 -11.15
CA MET A 282 -2.62 -7.38 -11.04
C MET A 282 -3.15 -8.51 -10.16
N ILE A 283 -3.91 -8.18 -9.10
CA ILE A 283 -4.26 -9.14 -8.05
C ILE A 283 -5.37 -10.11 -8.48
N PHE A 284 -6.23 -9.72 -9.39
CA PHE A 284 -7.35 -10.51 -9.90
C PHE A 284 -7.28 -10.74 -11.40
N ASP A 285 -7.82 -11.86 -11.87
CA ASP A 285 -8.13 -12.08 -13.28
C ASP A 285 -9.47 -11.41 -13.61
N LEU A 286 -9.42 -10.35 -14.43
CA LEU A 286 -10.61 -9.57 -14.78
C LEU A 286 -11.62 -10.30 -15.66
N ASN A 287 -11.21 -11.41 -16.32
CA ASN A 287 -12.06 -12.20 -17.19
C ASN A 287 -12.74 -13.34 -16.44
N GLU A 288 -12.00 -13.99 -15.52
CA GLU A 288 -12.46 -15.19 -14.83
C GLU A 288 -13.07 -14.89 -13.44
N GLN A 289 -12.65 -13.80 -12.81
CA GLN A 289 -13.12 -13.40 -11.49
C GLN A 289 -14.05 -12.18 -11.60
N ASP A 290 -15.26 -12.28 -11.02
CA ASP A 290 -16.23 -11.19 -10.99
C ASP A 290 -15.73 -10.04 -10.10
N VAL A 291 -14.88 -9.17 -10.67
CA VAL A 291 -14.28 -8.01 -9.98
C VAL A 291 -14.44 -6.70 -10.77
N HIS A 292 -15.03 -6.75 -11.97
CA HIS A 292 -15.32 -5.63 -12.88
C HIS A 292 -14.10 -4.75 -13.17
N SER A 293 -13.90 -3.65 -12.45
CA SER A 293 -12.78 -2.72 -12.68
C SER A 293 -11.49 -3.11 -11.97
N GLY A 294 -11.46 -4.22 -11.26
CA GLY A 294 -10.27 -4.73 -10.56
C GLY A 294 -10.38 -4.71 -9.04
N GLY A 295 -9.24 -4.84 -8.37
CA GLY A 295 -9.13 -4.82 -6.92
C GLY A 295 -9.12 -3.40 -6.34
N SER A 296 -9.45 -3.28 -5.06
CA SER A 296 -9.41 -2.04 -4.30
C SER A 296 -9.05 -2.29 -2.84
N GLY A 297 -8.71 -1.22 -2.13
CA GLY A 297 -8.44 -1.25 -0.68
C GLY A 297 -6.96 -1.16 -0.34
N CYS A 298 -6.66 -0.69 0.87
CA CYS A 298 -5.26 -0.62 1.33
C CYS A 298 -4.61 -2.01 1.51
N GLY A 299 -5.40 -3.07 1.69
CA GLY A 299 -4.94 -4.44 1.60
C GLY A 299 -4.54 -4.86 0.18
N CYS A 300 -5.12 -4.26 -0.88
CA CYS A 300 -4.78 -4.53 -2.27
C CYS A 300 -3.33 -4.14 -2.57
N SER A 301 -3.02 -2.86 -2.47
CA SER A 301 -1.68 -2.33 -2.72
C SER A 301 -0.63 -2.95 -1.78
N ALA A 302 -0.98 -3.17 -0.51
CA ALA A 302 -0.10 -3.78 0.47
C ALA A 302 0.24 -5.24 0.12
N SER A 303 -0.77 -6.05 -0.25
CA SER A 303 -0.55 -7.46 -0.60
C SER A 303 0.34 -7.61 -1.84
N VAL A 304 0.12 -6.81 -2.88
CA VAL A 304 0.95 -6.87 -4.10
C VAL A 304 2.36 -6.37 -3.85
N LEU A 305 2.52 -5.26 -3.11
CA LEU A 305 3.82 -4.70 -2.76
C LEU A 305 4.66 -5.68 -1.92
N CYS A 306 4.05 -6.23 -0.84
CA CYS A 306 4.75 -7.07 0.14
C CYS A 306 4.98 -8.52 -0.34
N SER A 307 4.50 -8.88 -1.53
CA SER A 307 4.68 -10.20 -2.14
C SER A 307 5.39 -10.09 -3.49
N TYR A 308 4.64 -9.94 -4.57
CA TYR A 308 5.15 -9.95 -5.94
C TYR A 308 6.25 -8.90 -6.18
N ILE A 309 6.01 -7.65 -5.81
CA ILE A 309 6.98 -6.57 -6.04
C ILE A 309 8.23 -6.78 -5.19
N TYR A 310 8.05 -7.02 -3.88
CA TYR A 310 9.15 -7.29 -2.96
C TYR A 310 10.03 -8.46 -3.43
N MET A 311 9.45 -9.59 -3.83
CA MET A 311 10.20 -10.76 -4.31
C MET A 311 10.93 -10.49 -5.64
N ASN A 312 10.34 -9.71 -6.56
CA ASN A 312 11.03 -9.34 -7.80
C ASN A 312 12.16 -8.32 -7.55
N MET A 313 12.07 -7.50 -6.51
CA MET A 313 13.19 -6.67 -6.08
C MET A 313 14.29 -7.51 -5.44
N LEU A 314 13.99 -8.43 -4.52
CA LEU A 314 14.97 -9.34 -3.92
C LEU A 314 15.73 -10.16 -4.97
N THR A 315 15.05 -10.59 -6.03
CA THR A 315 15.68 -11.35 -7.15
C THR A 315 16.29 -10.44 -8.22
N LYS A 316 16.35 -9.13 -8.01
CA LYS A 316 16.91 -8.11 -8.92
C LYS A 316 16.27 -8.07 -10.32
N LYS A 317 15.07 -8.59 -10.47
CA LYS A 317 14.25 -8.40 -11.68
C LYS A 317 13.68 -6.99 -11.75
N LEU A 318 13.44 -6.37 -10.60
CA LEU A 318 13.08 -4.97 -10.42
C LEU A 318 14.12 -4.34 -9.49
N ASN A 319 14.64 -3.16 -9.86
CA ASN A 319 15.70 -2.49 -9.09
C ASN A 319 15.37 -1.05 -8.72
N ASN A 320 14.42 -0.43 -9.43
CA ASN A 320 14.11 0.98 -9.32
C ASN A 320 12.62 1.18 -9.58
N ILE A 321 11.80 1.31 -8.53
CA ILE A 321 10.34 1.35 -8.67
C ILE A 321 9.71 2.56 -7.95
N LEU A 322 8.66 3.11 -8.54
CA LEU A 322 7.77 4.06 -7.89
C LEU A 322 6.49 3.36 -7.46
N PHE A 323 6.27 3.24 -6.16
CA PHE A 323 5.02 2.75 -5.59
C PHE A 323 4.13 3.94 -5.21
N VAL A 324 2.98 4.08 -5.89
CA VAL A 324 2.05 5.19 -5.76
C VAL A 324 0.71 4.66 -5.25
N ALA A 325 0.58 4.50 -3.94
CA ALA A 325 -0.68 4.05 -3.35
C ALA A 325 -1.73 5.16 -3.46
N THR A 326 -2.91 4.80 -3.92
CA THR A 326 -4.05 5.68 -4.23
C THR A 326 -5.16 5.48 -3.22
N GLY A 327 -5.97 6.51 -2.95
CA GLY A 327 -7.07 6.43 -2.00
C GLY A 327 -8.20 7.39 -2.34
N ALA A 328 -9.43 6.90 -2.23
CA ALA A 328 -10.64 7.70 -2.26
C ALA A 328 -11.07 8.02 -0.82
N LEU A 329 -11.02 9.29 -0.45
CA LEU A 329 -11.36 9.76 0.90
C LEU A 329 -12.89 9.82 1.05
N MET A 330 -13.51 8.65 0.97
CA MET A 330 -14.96 8.50 1.00
C MET A 330 -15.49 8.36 2.43
N SER A 331 -16.58 9.06 2.70
CA SER A 331 -17.40 8.86 3.88
C SER A 331 -18.85 8.65 3.45
N PRO A 332 -19.53 7.57 3.91
CA PRO A 332 -20.95 7.35 3.57
C PRO A 332 -21.83 8.55 3.91
N THR A 333 -21.59 9.18 5.05
CA THR A 333 -22.36 10.36 5.50
C THR A 333 -22.22 11.53 4.53
N ILE A 334 -20.98 11.83 4.11
CA ILE A 334 -20.70 12.96 3.23
C ILE A 334 -21.23 12.70 1.80
N VAL A 335 -21.06 11.48 1.30
CA VAL A 335 -21.61 11.07 0.00
C VAL A 335 -23.13 11.16 -0.03
N GLN A 336 -23.80 10.74 1.06
CA GLN A 336 -25.26 10.86 1.18
C GLN A 336 -25.75 12.34 1.27
N GLN A 337 -24.85 13.26 1.63
CA GLN A 337 -25.12 14.71 1.61
C GLN A 337 -24.88 15.33 0.23
N GLY A 338 -24.44 14.54 -0.76
CA GLY A 338 -24.25 14.97 -2.15
C GLY A 338 -22.87 15.58 -2.44
N GLU A 339 -21.92 15.47 -1.49
CA GLU A 339 -20.55 15.93 -1.70
C GLU A 339 -19.76 14.99 -2.61
N SER A 340 -18.72 15.53 -3.25
CA SER A 340 -17.78 14.76 -4.06
C SER A 340 -16.83 13.91 -3.20
N ILE A 341 -16.15 12.97 -3.84
CA ILE A 341 -15.18 12.06 -3.24
C ILE A 341 -13.77 12.54 -3.60
N PRO A 342 -13.03 13.20 -2.69
CA PRO A 342 -11.67 13.61 -2.95
C PRO A 342 -10.73 12.41 -3.02
N GLY A 343 -9.72 12.48 -3.91
CA GLY A 343 -8.64 11.51 -4.01
C GLY A 343 -7.38 11.96 -3.29
N ILE A 344 -6.56 11.01 -2.89
CA ILE A 344 -5.19 11.21 -2.39
C ILE A 344 -4.27 10.13 -2.93
N ALA A 345 -2.99 10.44 -3.13
CA ALA A 345 -2.00 9.44 -3.50
C ALA A 345 -0.64 9.78 -2.89
N HIS A 346 -0.02 8.80 -2.24
CA HIS A 346 1.33 8.94 -1.68
C HIS A 346 2.29 8.06 -2.47
N LEU A 347 3.52 8.56 -2.69
CA LEU A 347 4.57 7.87 -3.44
C LEU A 347 5.73 7.48 -2.53
N VAL A 348 6.17 6.24 -2.68
CA VAL A 348 7.42 5.72 -2.10
C VAL A 348 8.30 5.20 -3.24
N HIS A 349 9.54 5.65 -3.28
CA HIS A 349 10.54 5.22 -4.25
C HIS A 349 11.45 4.16 -3.63
N PHE A 350 11.36 2.94 -4.11
CA PHE A 350 12.22 1.84 -3.70
C PHE A 350 13.34 1.62 -4.71
N VAL A 351 14.54 1.35 -4.20
CA VAL A 351 15.73 1.03 -5.01
C VAL A 351 16.45 -0.19 -4.46
N ASN A 352 17.06 -0.98 -5.34
CA ASN A 352 18.09 -1.92 -4.93
C ASN A 352 19.42 -1.18 -4.81
N ILE A 353 20.05 -1.28 -3.66
CA ILE A 353 21.41 -0.79 -3.46
C ILE A 353 22.42 -1.80 -3.97
N LYS A 354 23.54 -1.28 -4.44
CA LYS A 354 24.64 -2.09 -5.02
C LYS A 354 25.57 -2.61 -3.94
#